data_5dcd879952e84ce03ef92f782d723d31
#
_entry.id   5dcd879952e84ce03ef92f782d723d31
#
_cell.length_a   1.000
_cell.length_b   1.000
_cell.length_c   1.000
_cell.angle_alpha   90.00
_cell.angle_beta   90.00
_cell.angle_gamma   90.00
#
_symmetry.space_group_name_H-M   'P 1'
#
loop_
_entity.id
_entity.type
_entity.pdbx_description
1 polymer ?
#
loop_
_entity_poly.entity_id
_entity_poly.type
_entity_poly.pdbx_seq_one_letter_code
_entity_poly.pdbx_strand_id
1 'polypeptide(L)'
;MREVVVCTHGIWMKGWVMKPISRYLSTHGHECVEYTYQSVRRSPKENAVMLGKFVQQLDADIVHFVAHSYGGLILLHYFQMFDTAKPGRVVMLGSPLTGSGVARYLSKNNLMKNKVLGESSKSLLGGAPSWKGTRPLAVIAGTRGYGVGQMLGARLDHPNDGTVAVSETKVSNCTVHIEVPYSHTGLLISKNVAAIVDEFIRTGDCH
;
A
#
# COMPACT_ATOMS: atom_id res chain seq x y z
N MET A 1 4.26 8.73 -25.00
CA MET A 1 3.45 7.88 -24.08
C MET A 1 3.21 8.68 -22.80
N ARG A 2 1.98 8.74 -22.34
CA ARG A 2 1.60 9.44 -21.11
C ARG A 2 1.63 8.46 -19.94
N GLU A 3 2.35 8.81 -18.90
CA GLU A 3 2.52 7.99 -17.69
C GLU A 3 1.87 8.68 -16.50
N VAL A 4 1.11 7.93 -15.70
CA VAL A 4 0.44 8.45 -14.49
C VAL A 4 0.75 7.54 -13.30
N VAL A 5 1.03 8.15 -12.15
CA VAL A 5 1.23 7.47 -10.87
C VAL A 5 -0.04 7.60 -10.03
N VAL A 6 -0.72 6.48 -9.79
CA VAL A 6 -1.91 6.43 -8.92
C VAL A 6 -1.48 6.09 -7.50
N CYS A 7 -1.72 7.00 -6.56
CA CYS A 7 -1.39 6.85 -5.16
C CYS A 7 -2.61 6.40 -4.35
N THR A 8 -2.51 5.29 -3.60
CA THR A 8 -3.59 4.73 -2.78
C THR A 8 -3.23 4.76 -1.29
N HIS A 9 -4.13 5.27 -0.48
CA HIS A 9 -3.93 5.51 0.95
C HIS A 9 -4.19 4.29 1.85
N GLY A 10 -3.86 4.40 3.15
CA GLY A 10 -4.12 3.39 4.16
C GLY A 10 -5.56 3.38 4.69
N ILE A 11 -5.82 2.47 5.65
CA ILE A 11 -7.12 2.39 6.35
C ILE A 11 -7.43 3.71 7.10
N TRP A 12 -8.69 4.11 7.18
CA TRP A 12 -9.24 5.35 7.78
C TRP A 12 -8.73 6.67 7.17
N MET A 13 -7.91 6.60 6.14
CA MET A 13 -7.31 7.76 5.50
C MET A 13 -8.12 8.20 4.27
N LYS A 14 -7.64 9.25 3.61
CA LYS A 14 -8.09 9.74 2.31
C LYS A 14 -6.88 9.99 1.42
N GLY A 15 -7.08 10.13 0.12
CA GLY A 15 -6.00 10.31 -0.86
C GLY A 15 -4.98 11.40 -0.51
N TRP A 16 -5.43 12.51 0.09
CA TRP A 16 -4.55 13.63 0.42
C TRP A 16 -3.38 13.29 1.35
N VAL A 17 -3.45 12.19 2.12
CA VAL A 17 -2.31 11.75 2.96
C VAL A 17 -1.12 11.29 2.12
N MET A 18 -1.34 10.96 0.85
CA MET A 18 -0.28 10.59 -0.11
C MET A 18 0.45 11.81 -0.69
N LYS A 19 -0.03 13.03 -0.41
CA LYS A 19 0.56 14.28 -0.95
C LYS A 19 2.06 14.45 -0.75
N PRO A 20 2.68 14.07 0.39
CA PRO A 20 4.13 14.21 0.49
C PRO A 20 4.88 13.40 -0.57
N ILE A 21 4.45 12.16 -0.83
CA ILE A 21 5.04 11.29 -1.87
C ILE A 21 4.69 11.83 -3.26
N SER A 22 3.40 12.08 -3.55
CA SER A 22 2.97 12.52 -4.89
C SER A 22 3.58 13.87 -5.28
N ARG A 23 3.71 14.81 -4.31
CA ARG A 23 4.38 16.09 -4.56
C ARG A 23 5.87 15.91 -4.87
N TYR A 24 6.57 15.03 -4.14
CA TYR A 24 7.95 14.72 -4.46
C TYR A 24 8.07 14.17 -5.88
N LEU A 25 7.28 13.16 -6.23
CA LEU A 25 7.26 12.57 -7.57
C LEU A 25 6.90 13.60 -8.65
N SER A 26 5.94 14.50 -8.39
CA SER A 26 5.56 15.54 -9.33
C SER A 26 6.69 16.55 -9.57
N THR A 27 7.48 16.89 -8.55
CA THR A 27 8.68 17.75 -8.75
C THR A 27 9.79 17.05 -9.52
N HIS A 28 9.72 15.72 -9.66
CA HIS A 28 10.64 14.90 -10.45
C HIS A 28 10.06 14.46 -11.80
N GLY A 29 8.97 15.09 -12.26
CA GLY A 29 8.44 14.94 -13.61
C GLY A 29 7.35 13.88 -13.77
N HIS A 30 6.82 13.28 -12.69
CA HIS A 30 5.71 12.34 -12.77
C HIS A 30 4.36 13.06 -12.67
N GLU A 31 3.39 12.63 -13.45
CA GLU A 31 1.99 13.00 -13.25
C GLU A 31 1.39 12.11 -12.16
N CYS A 32 0.90 12.68 -11.05
CA CYS A 32 0.41 11.93 -9.90
C CYS A 32 -1.06 12.22 -9.60
N VAL A 33 -1.80 11.17 -9.21
CA VAL A 33 -3.20 11.27 -8.77
C VAL A 33 -3.37 10.56 -7.43
N GLU A 34 -3.88 11.27 -6.41
CA GLU A 34 -4.22 10.68 -5.12
C GLU A 34 -5.65 10.11 -5.17
N TYR A 35 -5.76 8.80 -5.30
CA TYR A 35 -7.05 8.12 -5.35
C TYR A 35 -7.63 7.91 -3.94
N THR A 36 -8.87 8.39 -3.73
CA THR A 36 -9.60 8.22 -2.47
C THR A 36 -10.65 7.12 -2.59
N TYR A 37 -10.70 6.23 -1.61
CA TYR A 37 -11.68 5.14 -1.52
C TYR A 37 -12.19 4.94 -0.08
N GLN A 38 -13.24 4.15 0.09
CA GLN A 38 -13.89 3.92 1.39
C GLN A 38 -13.32 2.67 2.07
N SER A 39 -12.22 2.84 2.81
CA SER A 39 -11.41 1.74 3.35
C SER A 39 -12.14 0.80 4.33
N VAL A 40 -13.13 1.28 5.09
CA VAL A 40 -13.84 0.49 6.11
C VAL A 40 -15.32 0.25 5.79
N ARG A 41 -15.90 1.00 4.84
CA ARG A 41 -17.33 0.91 4.50
C ARG A 41 -17.60 0.02 3.29
N ARG A 42 -16.58 -0.25 2.48
CA ARG A 42 -16.65 -1.11 1.30
C ARG A 42 -15.62 -2.22 1.42
N SER A 43 -15.97 -3.37 0.91
CA SER A 43 -15.03 -4.49 0.85
C SER A 43 -13.81 -4.14 -0.01
N PRO A 44 -12.66 -4.77 0.24
CA PRO A 44 -11.47 -4.60 -0.60
C PRO A 44 -11.73 -4.85 -2.08
N LYS A 45 -12.56 -5.87 -2.38
CA LYS A 45 -12.94 -6.23 -3.75
C LYS A 45 -13.75 -5.12 -4.43
N GLU A 46 -14.75 -4.54 -3.74
CA GLU A 46 -15.52 -3.40 -4.29
C GLU A 46 -14.64 -2.18 -4.53
N ASN A 47 -13.75 -1.85 -3.58
CA ASN A 47 -12.78 -0.77 -3.75
C ASN A 47 -11.84 -1.02 -4.94
N ALA A 48 -11.39 -2.26 -5.14
CA ALA A 48 -10.55 -2.65 -6.27
C ALA A 48 -11.31 -2.54 -7.62
N VAL A 49 -12.60 -2.91 -7.67
CA VAL A 49 -13.45 -2.71 -8.86
C VAL A 49 -13.59 -1.22 -9.18
N MET A 50 -13.79 -0.38 -8.16
CA MET A 50 -13.89 1.07 -8.36
C MET A 50 -12.57 1.68 -8.82
N LEU A 51 -11.44 1.22 -8.27
CA LEU A 51 -10.11 1.59 -8.73
C LEU A 51 -9.91 1.19 -10.21
N GLY A 52 -10.37 -0.01 -10.60
CA GLY A 52 -10.30 -0.49 -11.98
C GLY A 52 -11.06 0.43 -12.95
N LYS A 53 -12.29 0.82 -12.59
CA LYS A 53 -13.07 1.79 -13.37
C LYS A 53 -12.38 3.14 -13.48
N PHE A 54 -11.79 3.61 -12.39
CA PHE A 54 -11.04 4.87 -12.38
C PHE A 54 -9.82 4.79 -13.31
N VAL A 55 -9.01 3.71 -13.22
CA VAL A 55 -7.83 3.52 -14.06
C VAL A 55 -8.18 3.40 -15.55
N GLN A 56 -9.30 2.77 -15.89
CA GLN A 56 -9.79 2.70 -17.27
C GLN A 56 -10.14 4.07 -17.86
N GLN A 57 -10.60 5.00 -17.03
CA GLN A 57 -10.95 6.37 -17.44
C GLN A 57 -9.74 7.30 -17.53
N LEU A 58 -8.59 6.92 -16.99
CA LEU A 58 -7.37 7.72 -17.11
C LEU A 58 -6.91 7.74 -18.57
N ASP A 59 -6.68 8.94 -19.08
CA ASP A 59 -5.99 9.13 -20.36
C ASP A 59 -4.48 8.95 -20.13
N ALA A 60 -4.04 7.70 -20.07
CA ALA A 60 -2.65 7.31 -19.84
C ALA A 60 -2.34 5.99 -20.54
N ASP A 61 -1.15 5.86 -21.10
CA ASP A 61 -0.63 4.63 -21.72
C ASP A 61 -0.04 3.70 -20.66
N ILE A 62 0.63 4.27 -19.66
CA ILE A 62 1.29 3.57 -18.55
C ILE A 62 0.73 4.07 -17.23
N VAL A 63 0.40 3.14 -16.33
CA VAL A 63 -0.11 3.46 -15.00
C VAL A 63 0.73 2.76 -13.94
N HIS A 64 1.50 3.55 -13.19
CA HIS A 64 2.21 3.11 -12.00
C HIS A 64 1.32 3.23 -10.77
N PHE A 65 1.62 2.45 -9.74
CA PHE A 65 0.90 2.50 -8.48
C PHE A 65 1.86 2.69 -7.31
N VAL A 66 1.51 3.59 -6.40
CA VAL A 66 2.16 3.73 -5.10
C VAL A 66 1.10 3.56 -4.01
N ALA A 67 1.21 2.49 -3.23
CA ALA A 67 0.26 2.16 -2.20
C ALA A 67 0.88 2.29 -0.81
N HIS A 68 0.13 2.83 0.14
CA HIS A 68 0.53 2.84 1.54
C HIS A 68 -0.39 1.92 2.36
N SER A 69 0.23 1.06 3.21
CA SER A 69 -0.50 0.29 4.20
C SER A 69 -1.62 -0.57 3.56
N TYR A 70 -2.86 -0.41 4.00
CA TYR A 70 -4.03 -1.11 3.46
C TYR A 70 -4.24 -0.89 1.95
N GLY A 71 -3.73 0.20 1.38
CA GLY A 71 -3.78 0.45 -0.06
C GLY A 71 -3.12 -0.65 -0.88
N GLY A 72 -2.06 -1.30 -0.36
CA GLY A 72 -1.45 -2.46 -1.00
C GLY A 72 -2.40 -3.66 -1.11
N LEU A 73 -3.24 -3.90 -0.09
CA LEU A 73 -4.23 -4.97 -0.15
C LEU A 73 -5.31 -4.69 -1.22
N ILE A 74 -5.69 -3.42 -1.39
CA ILE A 74 -6.59 -3.03 -2.50
C ILE A 74 -5.93 -3.34 -3.85
N LEU A 75 -4.62 -3.07 -3.99
CA LEU A 75 -3.89 -3.41 -5.22
C LEU A 75 -3.81 -4.92 -5.45
N LEU A 76 -3.63 -5.75 -4.41
CA LEU A 76 -3.69 -7.21 -4.57
C LEU A 76 -5.03 -7.66 -5.16
N HIS A 77 -6.15 -7.12 -4.66
CA HIS A 77 -7.47 -7.40 -5.24
C HIS A 77 -7.63 -6.82 -6.64
N TYR A 78 -7.08 -5.64 -6.90
CA TYR A 78 -7.10 -5.02 -8.23
C TYR A 78 -6.39 -5.89 -9.26
N PHE A 79 -5.15 -6.31 -9.00
CA PHE A 79 -4.38 -7.15 -9.94
C PHE A 79 -4.93 -8.57 -10.06
N GLN A 80 -5.71 -9.05 -9.11
CA GLN A 80 -6.46 -10.30 -9.26
C GLN A 80 -7.51 -10.22 -10.38
N MET A 81 -8.09 -9.03 -10.64
CA MET A 81 -9.21 -8.83 -11.55
C MET A 81 -8.83 -8.09 -12.84
N PHE A 82 -7.81 -7.23 -12.81
CA PHE A 82 -7.45 -6.30 -13.89
C PHE A 82 -5.98 -6.42 -14.32
N ASP A 83 -5.45 -7.63 -14.33
CA ASP A 83 -4.05 -7.94 -14.56
C ASP A 83 -3.49 -7.42 -15.89
N THR A 84 -4.31 -7.41 -16.93
CA THR A 84 -3.95 -7.06 -18.31
C THR A 84 -4.22 -5.58 -18.66
N ALA A 85 -4.60 -4.74 -17.68
CA ALA A 85 -4.91 -3.34 -17.94
C ALA A 85 -3.70 -2.56 -18.51
N LYS A 86 -3.33 -1.43 -18.14
CA LYS A 86 -2.20 -0.65 -18.64
C LYS A 86 -0.90 -1.13 -18.00
N PRO A 87 0.26 -1.17 -18.70
CA PRO A 87 1.54 -1.53 -18.10
C PRO A 87 1.95 -0.53 -17.02
N GLY A 88 3.01 -0.84 -16.28
CA GLY A 88 3.57 0.05 -15.26
C GLY A 88 4.17 -0.74 -14.08
N ARG A 89 4.64 -0.04 -13.08
CA ARG A 89 5.32 -0.58 -11.89
C ARG A 89 4.51 -0.32 -10.64
N VAL A 90 4.77 -1.08 -9.59
CA VAL A 90 4.02 -1.03 -8.33
C VAL A 90 5.00 -0.86 -7.18
N VAL A 91 4.71 0.09 -6.28
CA VAL A 91 5.43 0.26 -5.01
C VAL A 91 4.44 0.16 -3.86
N MET A 92 4.75 -0.67 -2.87
CA MET A 92 3.94 -0.85 -1.66
C MET A 92 4.74 -0.46 -0.42
N LEU A 93 4.27 0.56 0.30
CA LEU A 93 4.89 1.14 1.48
C LEU A 93 4.21 0.61 2.75
N GLY A 94 4.90 -0.18 3.57
CA GLY A 94 4.40 -0.69 4.83
C GLY A 94 3.06 -1.44 4.72
N SER A 95 2.85 -2.20 3.65
CA SER A 95 1.60 -2.92 3.40
C SER A 95 1.63 -4.31 4.04
N PRO A 96 0.62 -4.68 4.87
CA PRO A 96 0.57 -5.98 5.55
C PRO A 96 0.02 -7.07 4.61
N LEU A 97 0.82 -7.47 3.61
CA LEU A 97 0.42 -8.29 2.47
C LEU A 97 0.06 -9.74 2.85
N THR A 98 0.58 -10.24 3.99
CA THR A 98 0.28 -11.57 4.53
C THR A 98 -0.68 -11.55 5.72
N GLY A 99 -1.24 -10.37 6.01
CA GLY A 99 -2.13 -10.15 7.15
C GLY A 99 -1.50 -9.27 8.24
N SER A 100 -2.31 -8.67 9.12
CA SER A 100 -1.92 -7.66 10.09
C SER A 100 -2.03 -8.15 11.53
N GLY A 101 -0.94 -8.07 12.30
CA GLY A 101 -0.91 -8.33 13.74
C GLY A 101 -1.80 -7.39 14.52
N VAL A 102 -1.83 -6.11 14.14
CA VAL A 102 -2.74 -5.11 14.72
C VAL A 102 -4.20 -5.50 14.48
N ALA A 103 -4.54 -5.92 13.26
CA ALA A 103 -5.89 -6.36 12.96
C ALA A 103 -6.27 -7.64 13.72
N ARG A 104 -5.35 -8.60 13.86
CA ARG A 104 -5.54 -9.80 14.71
C ARG A 104 -5.77 -9.41 16.17
N TYR A 105 -5.03 -8.47 16.70
CA TYR A 105 -5.21 -7.97 18.06
C TYR A 105 -6.60 -7.33 18.23
N LEU A 106 -6.99 -6.42 17.36
CA LEU A 106 -8.30 -5.74 17.39
C LEU A 106 -9.47 -6.71 17.21
N SER A 107 -9.27 -7.79 16.43
CA SER A 107 -10.32 -8.77 16.15
C SER A 107 -10.67 -9.68 17.34
N LYS A 108 -9.86 -9.69 18.42
CA LYS A 108 -10.18 -10.39 19.67
C LYS A 108 -11.44 -9.85 20.35
N ASN A 109 -11.82 -8.60 20.03
CA ASN A 109 -13.04 -7.97 20.47
C ASN A 109 -13.93 -7.68 19.24
N ASN A 110 -15.11 -8.33 19.17
CA ASN A 110 -16.03 -8.19 18.03
C ASN A 110 -16.51 -6.74 17.82
N LEU A 111 -16.70 -5.97 18.89
CA LEU A 111 -17.08 -4.56 18.77
C LEU A 111 -15.97 -3.73 18.14
N MET A 112 -14.72 -3.93 18.57
CA MET A 112 -13.55 -3.27 17.99
C MET A 112 -13.35 -3.69 16.53
N LYS A 113 -13.45 -5.00 16.22
CA LYS A 113 -13.39 -5.50 14.85
C LYS A 113 -14.39 -4.78 13.95
N ASN A 114 -15.67 -4.74 14.34
CA ASN A 114 -16.72 -4.18 13.50
C ASN A 114 -16.62 -2.66 13.37
N LYS A 115 -16.35 -1.94 14.47
CA LYS A 115 -16.26 -0.47 14.45
C LYS A 115 -14.97 0.05 13.79
N VAL A 116 -13.85 -0.64 14.01
CA VAL A 116 -12.53 -0.16 13.62
C VAL A 116 -12.13 -0.71 12.25
N LEU A 117 -12.25 -2.00 12.03
CA LEU A 117 -11.83 -2.64 10.77
C LEU A 117 -12.96 -2.68 9.73
N GLY A 118 -14.22 -2.90 10.15
CA GLY A 118 -15.36 -3.00 9.23
C GLY A 118 -15.09 -4.00 8.10
N GLU A 119 -15.41 -3.62 6.88
CA GLU A 119 -15.26 -4.45 5.67
C GLU A 119 -13.79 -4.77 5.32
N SER A 120 -12.82 -4.02 5.87
CA SER A 120 -11.39 -4.30 5.65
C SER A 120 -10.90 -5.53 6.43
N SER A 121 -11.64 -5.98 7.44
CA SER A 121 -11.22 -7.01 8.40
C SER A 121 -10.78 -8.32 7.73
N LYS A 122 -11.52 -8.79 6.73
CA LYS A 122 -11.22 -10.06 6.05
C LYS A 122 -9.83 -10.05 5.41
N SER A 123 -9.49 -9.02 4.64
CA SER A 123 -8.17 -8.92 3.99
C SER A 123 -7.05 -8.69 4.99
N LEU A 124 -7.27 -7.86 6.02
CA LEU A 124 -6.29 -7.63 7.07
C LEU A 124 -6.02 -8.85 7.95
N LEU A 125 -6.95 -9.79 8.04
CA LEU A 125 -6.78 -11.05 8.76
C LEU A 125 -6.17 -12.19 7.92
N GLY A 126 -5.62 -11.87 6.74
CA GLY A 126 -4.94 -12.82 5.87
C GLY A 126 -5.78 -13.32 4.69
N GLY A 127 -6.96 -12.71 4.44
CA GLY A 127 -7.82 -13.04 3.31
C GLY A 127 -7.57 -12.21 2.04
N ALA A 128 -6.43 -11.54 1.92
CA ALA A 128 -6.02 -10.86 0.70
C ALA A 128 -5.46 -11.87 -0.33
N PRO A 129 -5.64 -11.63 -1.64
CA PRO A 129 -5.01 -12.45 -2.67
C PRO A 129 -3.48 -12.35 -2.62
N SER A 130 -2.79 -13.37 -3.09
CA SER A 130 -1.34 -13.33 -3.28
C SER A 130 -0.96 -12.45 -4.47
N TRP A 131 0.24 -11.85 -4.43
CA TRP A 131 0.81 -11.16 -5.59
C TRP A 131 1.12 -12.14 -6.71
N LYS A 132 0.66 -11.85 -7.93
CA LYS A 132 0.83 -12.72 -9.08
C LYS A 132 2.15 -12.54 -9.85
N GLY A 133 2.90 -11.49 -9.56
CA GLY A 133 4.17 -11.21 -10.22
C GLY A 133 4.07 -10.71 -11.67
N THR A 134 2.93 -10.15 -12.07
CA THR A 134 2.68 -9.71 -13.46
C THR A 134 3.32 -8.36 -13.80
N ARG A 135 3.75 -7.61 -12.77
CA ARG A 135 4.45 -6.33 -12.92
C ARG A 135 5.63 -6.26 -11.94
N PRO A 136 6.66 -5.46 -12.26
CA PRO A 136 7.70 -5.15 -11.28
C PRO A 136 7.08 -4.56 -10.01
N LEU A 137 7.41 -5.13 -8.85
CA LEU A 137 6.92 -4.73 -7.54
C LEU A 137 8.09 -4.45 -6.60
N ALA A 138 8.14 -3.23 -6.07
CA ALA A 138 8.94 -2.91 -4.89
C ALA A 138 8.08 -2.93 -3.63
N VAL A 139 8.57 -3.56 -2.58
CA VAL A 139 7.99 -3.51 -1.23
C VAL A 139 8.97 -2.80 -0.32
N ILE A 140 8.53 -1.70 0.29
CA ILE A 140 9.34 -0.91 1.23
C ILE A 140 8.75 -1.07 2.63
N ALA A 141 9.50 -1.70 3.52
CA ALA A 141 9.12 -2.00 4.89
C ALA A 141 9.83 -1.06 5.86
N GLY A 142 9.09 -0.44 6.77
CA GLY A 142 9.68 0.36 7.84
C GLY A 142 10.13 -0.52 9.02
N THR A 143 11.20 -0.10 9.68
CA THR A 143 11.78 -0.86 10.81
C THR A 143 11.78 -0.08 12.13
N ARG A 144 11.31 1.18 12.14
CA ARG A 144 11.26 2.00 13.35
C ARG A 144 9.92 1.84 14.08
N GLY A 145 9.93 1.04 15.13
CA GLY A 145 8.78 0.53 15.88
C GLY A 145 7.95 1.55 16.67
N TYR A 146 7.67 2.72 16.14
CA TYR A 146 6.79 3.72 16.77
C TYR A 146 5.53 3.91 15.92
N GLY A 147 4.36 3.55 16.48
CA GLY A 147 3.11 3.70 15.73
C GLY A 147 1.87 3.21 16.47
N VAL A 148 0.76 3.19 15.73
CA VAL A 148 -0.59 2.88 16.25
C VAL A 148 -0.66 1.49 16.88
N GLY A 149 0.01 0.50 16.33
CA GLY A 149 0.01 -0.86 16.87
C GLY A 149 0.56 -0.93 18.29
N GLN A 150 1.69 -0.25 18.52
CA GLN A 150 2.31 -0.17 19.84
C GLN A 150 1.42 0.62 20.83
N MET A 151 0.84 1.73 20.38
CA MET A 151 -0.08 2.54 21.21
C MET A 151 -1.33 1.77 21.63
N LEU A 152 -1.80 0.83 20.79
CA LEU A 152 -2.93 -0.05 21.09
C LEU A 152 -2.54 -1.27 21.95
N GLY A 153 -1.25 -1.47 22.25
CA GLY A 153 -0.75 -2.63 22.99
C GLY A 153 -0.67 -3.92 22.13
N ALA A 154 -0.74 -3.82 20.82
CA ALA A 154 -0.55 -4.96 19.94
C ALA A 154 0.94 -5.38 19.96
N ARG A 155 1.19 -6.67 20.19
CA ARG A 155 2.53 -7.23 20.05
C ARG A 155 2.78 -7.53 18.58
N LEU A 156 3.77 -6.84 18.01
CA LEU A 156 4.23 -7.03 16.64
C LEU A 156 5.56 -7.77 16.64
N ASP A 157 5.77 -8.60 15.65
CA ASP A 157 7.08 -9.20 15.40
C ASP A 157 8.11 -8.10 15.07
N HIS A 158 9.37 -8.36 15.34
CA HIS A 158 10.48 -7.44 15.04
C HIS A 158 11.28 -7.94 13.82
N PRO A 159 11.79 -7.01 12.99
CA PRO A 159 11.56 -5.57 13.03
C PRO A 159 10.15 -5.18 12.56
N ASN A 160 9.68 -3.97 12.96
CA ASN A 160 8.38 -3.42 12.54
C ASN A 160 8.43 -1.89 12.47
N ASP A 161 7.43 -1.28 11.82
CA ASP A 161 7.30 0.17 11.69
C ASP A 161 6.38 0.82 12.74
N GLY A 162 5.98 0.05 13.77
CA GLY A 162 5.01 0.43 14.79
C GLY A 162 3.56 0.11 14.47
N THR A 163 3.26 -0.37 13.26
CA THR A 163 1.92 -0.77 12.81
C THR A 163 1.94 -2.09 12.04
N VAL A 164 2.97 -2.31 11.24
CA VAL A 164 3.17 -3.50 10.39
C VAL A 164 4.56 -4.06 10.65
N ALA A 165 4.64 -5.37 10.87
CA ALA A 165 5.91 -6.06 10.97
C ALA A 165 6.51 -6.30 9.57
N VAL A 166 7.85 -6.32 9.48
CA VAL A 166 8.53 -6.64 8.22
C VAL A 166 8.11 -8.00 7.68
N SER A 167 7.91 -8.98 8.56
CA SER A 167 7.39 -10.32 8.18
C SER A 167 6.03 -10.27 7.48
N GLU A 168 5.19 -9.29 7.81
CA GLU A 168 3.85 -9.10 7.24
C GLU A 168 3.88 -8.47 5.84
N THR A 169 5.02 -7.87 5.44
CA THR A 169 5.17 -7.20 4.13
C THR A 169 5.74 -8.13 3.06
N LYS A 170 6.19 -9.32 3.42
CA LYS A 170 6.86 -10.26 2.50
C LYS A 170 5.87 -10.93 1.57
N VAL A 171 6.18 -10.90 0.27
CA VAL A 171 5.42 -11.62 -0.77
C VAL A 171 6.38 -12.31 -1.72
N SER A 172 5.94 -13.43 -2.29
CA SER A 172 6.65 -14.10 -3.37
C SER A 172 6.60 -13.25 -4.64
N ASN A 173 7.62 -13.38 -5.49
CA ASN A 173 7.68 -12.73 -6.80
C ASN A 173 7.65 -11.18 -6.76
N CYS A 174 8.02 -10.53 -5.66
CA CYS A 174 8.39 -9.11 -5.71
C CYS A 174 9.77 -8.96 -6.38
N THR A 175 9.96 -7.84 -7.09
CA THR A 175 11.24 -7.53 -7.74
C THR A 175 12.28 -7.18 -6.67
N VAL A 176 11.89 -6.36 -5.69
CA VAL A 176 12.76 -5.94 -4.61
C VAL A 176 11.97 -5.75 -3.31
N HIS A 177 12.60 -6.09 -2.17
CA HIS A 177 12.09 -5.84 -0.83
C HIS A 177 13.15 -5.08 -0.03
N ILE A 178 12.81 -3.85 0.39
CA ILE A 178 13.74 -2.93 1.06
C ILE A 178 13.25 -2.65 2.48
N GLU A 179 14.15 -2.72 3.43
CA GLU A 179 13.92 -2.31 4.80
C GLU A 179 14.53 -0.92 5.04
N VAL A 180 13.74 0.01 5.60
CA VAL A 180 14.16 1.39 5.84
C VAL A 180 13.88 1.82 7.29
N PRO A 181 14.76 2.68 7.90
CA PRO A 181 14.65 3.04 9.31
C PRO A 181 13.56 4.11 9.56
N TYR A 182 12.36 3.87 9.09
CA TYR A 182 11.21 4.77 9.25
C TYR A 182 10.04 4.07 9.93
N SER A 183 9.22 4.87 10.64
CA SER A 183 7.93 4.43 11.18
C SER A 183 6.87 4.38 10.07
N HIS A 184 5.72 3.78 10.36
CA HIS A 184 4.62 3.62 9.41
C HIS A 184 4.19 4.93 8.73
N THR A 185 4.01 6.00 9.49
CA THR A 185 3.74 7.34 8.95
C THR A 185 5.00 7.97 8.34
N GLY A 186 6.17 7.65 8.89
CA GLY A 186 7.46 8.09 8.37
C GLY A 186 7.71 7.68 6.92
N LEU A 187 7.19 6.53 6.50
CA LEU A 187 7.25 6.08 5.10
C LEU A 187 6.58 7.06 4.13
N LEU A 188 5.54 7.77 4.56
CA LEU A 188 4.82 8.74 3.71
C LEU A 188 5.54 10.09 3.58
N ILE A 189 6.28 10.51 4.60
CA ILE A 189 6.85 11.86 4.68
C ILE A 189 8.36 11.92 4.41
N SER A 190 9.03 10.77 4.36
CA SER A 190 10.47 10.69 4.13
C SER A 190 10.83 10.97 2.68
N LYS A 191 11.70 11.96 2.45
CA LYS A 191 12.26 12.25 1.13
C LYS A 191 13.10 11.08 0.59
N ASN A 192 13.79 10.35 1.47
CA ASN A 192 14.56 9.17 1.05
C ASN A 192 13.67 8.06 0.53
N VAL A 193 12.53 7.80 1.21
CA VAL A 193 11.53 6.84 0.71
C VAL A 193 10.96 7.31 -0.62
N ALA A 194 10.63 8.59 -0.75
CA ALA A 194 10.14 9.15 -2.01
C ALA A 194 11.17 9.04 -3.15
N ALA A 195 12.46 9.18 -2.86
CA ALA A 195 13.54 8.99 -3.84
C ALA A 195 13.65 7.52 -4.29
N ILE A 196 13.55 6.56 -3.38
CA ILE A 196 13.52 5.12 -3.71
C ILE A 196 12.29 4.81 -4.59
N VAL A 197 11.13 5.39 -4.28
CA VAL A 197 9.92 5.25 -5.11
C VAL A 197 10.13 5.81 -6.51
N ASP A 198 10.73 7.00 -6.64
CA ASP A 198 11.03 7.65 -7.93
C ASP A 198 12.00 6.78 -8.75
N GLU A 199 13.08 6.31 -8.14
CA GLU A 199 14.06 5.43 -8.78
C GLU A 199 13.41 4.16 -9.32
N PHE A 200 12.63 3.47 -8.49
CA PHE A 200 11.94 2.26 -8.92
C PHE A 200 10.92 2.52 -10.03
N ILE A 201 10.15 3.60 -9.96
CA ILE A 201 9.20 3.97 -11.03
C ILE A 201 9.94 4.21 -12.35
N ARG A 202 11.13 4.78 -12.34
CA ARG A 202 11.94 5.06 -13.55
C ARG A 202 12.62 3.82 -14.10
N THR A 203 13.26 3.03 -13.23
CA THR A 203 14.19 1.97 -13.65
C THR A 203 13.59 0.57 -13.56
N GLY A 204 12.67 0.33 -12.63
CA GLY A 204 12.17 -1.00 -12.26
C GLY A 204 13.06 -1.72 -11.26
N ASP A 205 14.07 -1.04 -10.75
CA ASP A 205 15.00 -1.51 -9.72
C ASP A 205 15.33 -0.36 -8.75
N CYS A 206 15.95 -0.67 -7.62
CA CYS A 206 16.47 0.31 -6.68
C CYS A 206 17.63 -0.29 -5.86
N HIS A 207 18.66 0.51 -5.67
CA HIS A 207 19.93 0.14 -5.03
C HIS A 207 20.11 0.79 -3.68
#